data_7171e8971a8097424e68c740d9e84bd9
#
_entry.id   7171e8971a8097424e68c740d9e84bd9
#
_cell.length_a   1.000
_cell.length_b   1.000
_cell.length_c   1.000
_cell.angle_alpha   90.00
_cell.angle_beta   90.00
_cell.angle_gamma   90.00
#
_symmetry.space_group_name_H-M   'P 1'
#
loop_
_entity.id
_entity.type
_entity.pdbx_description
1 polymer ?
#
loop_
_entity_poly.entity_id
_entity_poly.type
_entity_poly.pdbx_seq_one_letter_code
_entity_poly.pdbx_strand_id
1 'polypeptide(L)'
;MGYVVREEDSQTGEVTRRGPFVTEQEARLALGNWVEQAYDFNPRLATANVRQEVEDAVRDGRKDCLDAKGNLVCRYTVEQD
;
A
#
# COMPACT_ATOMS: atom_id res chain seq x y z
N MET A 1 -21.39 -3.73 -4.46
CA MET A 1 -20.51 -2.85 -3.68
C MET A 1 -19.35 -3.66 -3.14
N GLY A 2 -18.18 -3.06 -3.09
CA GLY A 2 -16.99 -3.74 -2.60
C GLY A 2 -15.94 -2.75 -2.18
N TYR A 3 -14.72 -3.23 -2.05
CA TYR A 3 -13.57 -2.43 -1.64
C TYR A 3 -12.44 -2.65 -2.62
N VAL A 4 -11.66 -1.61 -2.87
CA VAL A 4 -10.49 -1.68 -3.74
C VAL A 4 -9.27 -1.18 -3.00
N VAL A 5 -8.10 -1.69 -3.39
CA VAL A 5 -6.81 -1.15 -2.94
C VAL A 5 -6.29 -0.25 -4.07
N ARG A 6 -6.00 0.99 -3.72
CA ARG A 6 -5.50 1.99 -4.66
C ARG A 6 -4.05 2.30 -4.35
N GLU A 7 -3.20 2.23 -5.38
CA GLU A 7 -1.80 2.67 -5.30
C GLU A 7 -1.65 3.92 -6.14
N GLU A 8 -1.02 4.94 -5.57
CA GLU A 8 -0.65 6.16 -6.29
C GLU A 8 0.85 6.37 -6.24
N ASP A 9 1.49 6.47 -7.42
CA ASP A 9 2.90 6.81 -7.53
C ASP A 9 3.05 8.32 -7.42
N SER A 10 3.84 8.78 -6.45
CA SER A 10 3.96 10.22 -6.17
C SER A 10 4.76 10.97 -7.23
N GLN A 11 5.60 10.28 -8.01
CA GLN A 11 6.42 10.92 -9.04
C GLN A 11 5.68 11.07 -10.36
N THR A 12 4.94 10.03 -10.75
CA THR A 12 4.25 10.00 -12.04
C THR A 12 2.78 10.38 -11.95
N GLY A 13 2.18 10.27 -10.77
CA GLY A 13 0.76 10.42 -10.56
C GLY A 13 -0.05 9.22 -11.05
N GLU A 14 0.61 8.15 -11.49
CA GLU A 14 -0.07 6.95 -11.95
C GLU A 14 -0.81 6.28 -10.81
N VAL A 15 -2.06 5.87 -11.09
CA VAL A 15 -2.92 5.20 -10.13
C VAL A 15 -3.24 3.80 -10.63
N THR A 16 -3.03 2.81 -9.75
CA THR A 16 -3.37 1.41 -10.02
C THR A 16 -4.36 0.95 -8.95
N ARG A 17 -5.38 0.21 -9.37
CA ARG A 17 -6.39 -0.34 -8.46
C ARG A 17 -6.44 -1.84 -8.57
N ARG A 18 -6.65 -2.51 -7.43
CA ARG A 18 -6.85 -3.96 -7.34
C ARG A 18 -8.13 -4.27 -6.59
N GLY A 19 -8.83 -5.28 -7.05
CA GLY A 19 -10.11 -5.71 -6.50
C GLY A 19 -11.14 -5.86 -7.60
N PRO A 20 -12.44 -5.78 -7.28
CA PRO A 20 -12.96 -5.49 -5.95
C PRO A 20 -12.86 -6.67 -4.97
N PHE A 21 -12.78 -6.35 -3.69
CA PHE A 21 -12.85 -7.31 -2.59
C PHE A 21 -14.21 -7.20 -1.92
N VAL A 22 -14.72 -8.32 -1.42
CA VAL A 22 -16.07 -8.35 -0.84
C VAL A 22 -16.14 -7.59 0.49
N THR A 23 -15.09 -7.74 1.32
CA THR A 23 -15.05 -7.11 2.65
C THR A 23 -13.86 -6.17 2.76
N GLU A 24 -13.99 -5.20 3.66
CA GLU A 24 -12.88 -4.30 3.98
C GLU A 24 -11.67 -5.07 4.51
N GLN A 25 -11.91 -6.11 5.32
CA GLN A 25 -10.82 -6.92 5.86
C GLN A 25 -10.03 -7.62 4.75
N GLU A 26 -10.69 -8.17 3.76
CA GLU A 26 -10.01 -8.76 2.61
C GLU A 26 -9.16 -7.73 1.87
N ALA A 27 -9.69 -6.53 1.68
CA ALA A 27 -8.97 -5.44 1.04
C ALA A 27 -7.74 -5.02 1.85
N ARG A 28 -7.87 -4.94 3.19
CA ARG A 28 -6.74 -4.59 4.07
C ARG A 28 -5.64 -5.64 4.03
N LEU A 29 -6.00 -6.92 4.00
CA LEU A 29 -5.02 -8.00 3.87
C LEU A 29 -4.31 -7.94 2.52
N ALA A 30 -5.05 -7.68 1.44
CA ALA A 30 -4.46 -7.48 0.11
C ALA A 30 -3.53 -6.27 0.09
N LEU A 31 -3.91 -5.18 0.77
CA LEU A 31 -3.07 -4.00 0.94
C LEU A 31 -1.75 -4.37 1.61
N GLY A 32 -1.80 -5.14 2.70
CA GLY A 32 -0.59 -5.59 3.40
C GLY A 32 0.34 -6.38 2.49
N ASN A 33 -0.21 -7.31 1.73
CA ASN A 33 0.58 -8.10 0.77
C ASN A 33 1.21 -7.22 -0.31
N TRP A 34 0.48 -6.24 -0.81
CA TRP A 34 0.99 -5.33 -1.84
C TRP A 34 2.10 -4.45 -1.29
N VAL A 35 1.95 -3.95 -0.06
CA VAL A 35 3.01 -3.18 0.62
C VAL A 35 4.26 -4.02 0.82
N GLU A 36 4.12 -5.27 1.24
CA GLU A 36 5.26 -6.18 1.39
C GLU A 36 6.00 -6.35 0.06
N GLN A 37 5.28 -6.61 -1.01
CA GLN A 37 5.87 -6.74 -2.35
C GLN A 37 6.57 -5.46 -2.79
N ALA A 38 6.00 -4.31 -2.48
CA ALA A 38 6.60 -3.03 -2.82
C ALA A 38 7.97 -2.86 -2.14
N TYR A 39 8.07 -3.13 -0.84
CA TYR A 39 9.34 -3.04 -0.13
C TYR A 39 10.36 -4.10 -0.59
N ASP A 40 9.88 -5.28 -0.98
CA ASP A 40 10.76 -6.36 -1.44
C ASP A 40 11.33 -6.09 -2.84
N PHE A 41 10.55 -5.47 -3.72
CA PHE A 41 10.89 -5.38 -5.14
C PHE A 41 11.16 -3.96 -5.65
N ASN A 42 10.73 -2.93 -4.95
CA ASN A 42 10.96 -1.55 -5.38
C ASN A 42 12.21 -0.99 -4.69
N PRO A 43 13.32 -0.80 -5.43
CA PRO A 43 14.58 -0.34 -4.82
C PRO A 43 14.54 1.10 -4.32
N ARG A 44 13.52 1.88 -4.68
CA ARG A 44 13.36 3.24 -4.17
C ARG A 44 12.88 3.27 -2.72
N LEU A 45 12.20 2.21 -2.26
CA LEU A 45 11.63 2.16 -0.92
C LEU A 45 12.66 1.70 0.10
N ALA A 46 12.60 2.27 1.29
CA ALA A 46 13.49 1.91 2.39
C ALA A 46 12.74 1.87 3.71
N THR A 47 12.99 0.85 4.50
CA THR A 47 12.49 0.74 5.86
C THR A 47 13.41 -0.17 6.67
N ALA A 48 13.46 0.05 7.98
CA ALA A 48 14.19 -0.83 8.89
C ALA A 48 13.41 -2.09 9.21
N ASN A 49 12.09 -2.11 8.97
CA ASN A 49 11.23 -3.21 9.40
C ASN A 49 10.00 -3.34 8.49
N VAL A 50 10.12 -4.15 7.45
CA VAL A 50 9.03 -4.39 6.48
C VAL A 50 7.81 -4.96 7.17
N ARG A 51 7.99 -5.85 8.14
CA ARG A 51 6.89 -6.47 8.87
C ARG A 51 6.02 -5.43 9.57
N GLN A 52 6.66 -4.43 10.19
CA GLN A 52 5.93 -3.36 10.85
C GLN A 52 5.16 -2.51 9.85
N GLU A 53 5.74 -2.23 8.68
CA GLU A 53 5.06 -1.51 7.62
C GLU A 53 3.79 -2.24 7.17
N VAL A 54 3.87 -3.57 7.02
CA VAL A 54 2.73 -4.39 6.62
C VAL A 54 1.65 -4.40 7.71
N GLU A 55 2.04 -4.59 8.96
CA GLU A 55 1.10 -4.60 10.09
C GLU A 55 0.36 -3.27 10.21
N ASP A 56 1.08 -2.16 10.08
CA ASP A 56 0.48 -0.82 10.10
C ASP A 56 -0.49 -0.62 8.94
N ALA A 57 -0.14 -1.10 7.75
CA ALA A 57 -0.99 -0.99 6.57
C ALA A 57 -2.32 -1.72 6.77
N VAL A 58 -2.26 -2.94 7.27
CA VAL A 58 -3.47 -3.76 7.52
C VAL A 58 -4.34 -3.10 8.59
N ARG A 59 -3.72 -2.63 9.67
CA ARG A 59 -4.44 -1.98 10.76
C ARG A 59 -5.14 -0.70 10.32
N ASP A 60 -4.43 0.13 9.56
CA ASP A 60 -4.90 1.48 9.23
C ASP A 60 -5.69 1.54 7.91
N GLY A 61 -5.59 0.53 7.07
CA GLY A 61 -6.21 0.54 5.74
C GLY A 61 -5.55 1.53 4.78
N ARG A 62 -4.33 1.95 5.09
CA ARG A 62 -3.54 2.86 4.27
C ARG A 62 -2.07 2.75 4.63
N LYS A 63 -1.21 3.16 3.69
CA LYS A 63 0.23 3.20 3.94
C LYS A 63 0.92 4.17 2.99
N ASP A 64 1.72 5.05 3.55
CA ASP A 64 2.64 5.90 2.80
C ASP A 64 4.00 5.20 2.79
N CYS A 65 4.51 4.88 1.60
CA CYS A 65 5.80 4.21 1.44
C CYS A 65 6.84 5.25 1.06
N LEU A 66 7.94 5.28 1.83
CA LEU A 66 8.95 6.34 1.76
C LEU A 66 10.29 5.79 1.29
N ASP A 67 11.13 6.69 0.74
CA ASP A 67 12.50 6.36 0.42
C ASP A 67 13.42 6.56 1.64
N ALA A 68 14.71 6.33 1.48
CA ALA A 68 15.68 6.45 2.56
C ALA A 68 15.82 7.89 3.10
N LYS A 69 15.36 8.87 2.32
CA LYS A 69 15.40 10.28 2.71
C LYS A 69 14.10 10.77 3.32
N GLY A 70 13.11 9.89 3.44
CA GLY A 70 11.79 10.22 3.97
C GLY A 70 10.84 10.84 2.97
N ASN A 71 11.16 10.81 1.68
CA ASN A 71 10.28 11.32 0.64
C ASN A 71 9.22 10.28 0.27
N LEU A 72 8.00 10.74 0.01
CA LEU A 72 6.92 9.84 -0.42
C LEU A 72 7.21 9.29 -1.81
N VAL A 73 7.19 7.96 -1.93
CA VAL A 73 7.36 7.25 -3.21
C VAL A 73 6.01 6.80 -3.74
N CYS A 74 5.21 6.16 -2.89
CA CYS A 74 3.87 5.72 -3.27
C CYS A 74 2.96 5.69 -2.05
N ARG A 75 1.65 5.76 -2.33
CA ARG A 75 0.62 5.75 -1.30
C ARG A 75 -0.40 4.66 -1.63
N TYR A 76 -0.68 3.85 -0.63
CA TYR A 76 -1.69 2.79 -0.73
C TYR A 76 -2.87 3.14 0.16
N THR A 77 -4.08 2.97 -0.35
CA THR A 77 -5.32 3.18 0.42
C THR A 77 -6.35 2.14 0.07
N VAL A 78 -7.14 1.75 1.08
CA VAL A 78 -8.37 0.97 0.85
C VAL A 78 -9.49 1.97 0.66
N GLU A 79 -10.24 1.81 -0.42
CA GLU A 79 -11.39 2.67 -0.75
C GLU A 79 -12.62 1.80 -0.93
N GLN A 80 -13.77 2.35 -0.59
CA GLN A 80 -15.03 1.71 -0.90
C GLN A 80 -15.34 1.95 -2.38
N ASP A 81 -15.65 0.88 -3.06
CA ASP A 81 -15.94 0.90 -4.50
C ASP A 81 -17.38 1.37 -4.78
#